data_ea27f490d7300ffd475b5a0c8ac753d6
#
_entry.id   ea27f490d7300ffd475b5a0c8ac753d6
#
_cell.length_a   1.000
_cell.length_b   1.000
_cell.length_c   1.000
_cell.angle_alpha   90.00
_cell.angle_beta   90.00
_cell.angle_gamma   90.00
#
_symmetry.space_group_name_H-M   'P 1'
#
loop_
_entity.id
_entity.type
_entity.pdbx_description
1 polymer ?
#
loop_
_entity_poly.entity_id
_entity_poly.type
_entity_poly.pdbx_seq_one_letter_code
_entity_poly.pdbx_strand_id
1 'polypeptide(L)'
;MELFLQILSGAFWIITYILIIYKSLKDKTYGMPLFALSLNLAWEFTFSFIYPPDGLVFAKIIFLTWFFLDLIILYTFFKYGYKNVKCKNIISKKSLYIFTIIIIIFSIVFMILAGNDFSVLFENDITQASGFIANIQNLIMSILFVSMLLNRGNTLGQSIAIAIFKWIGTLSVDILKFTNMLPSITTELFIIALIQFFDILYIYLIYIYSKRKCV
;
A
#
# COMPACT_ATOMS: atom_id res chain seq x y z
N MET A 1 -18.08 -6.51 16.42
CA MET A 1 -16.95 -7.24 15.81
C MET A 1 -16.40 -6.48 14.61
N GLU A 2 -17.25 -5.99 13.72
CA GLU A 2 -16.85 -5.23 12.52
C GLU A 2 -15.96 -4.01 12.84
N LEU A 3 -16.46 -3.08 13.67
CA LEU A 3 -15.69 -1.89 14.07
C LEU A 3 -14.33 -2.25 14.71
N PHE A 4 -14.26 -3.31 15.49
CA PHE A 4 -13.01 -3.78 16.09
C PHE A 4 -11.98 -4.19 15.02
N LEU A 5 -12.41 -4.96 14.01
CA LEU A 5 -11.52 -5.39 12.92
C LEU A 5 -11.08 -4.20 12.03
N GLN A 6 -11.97 -3.22 11.81
CA GLN A 6 -11.61 -2.00 11.09
C GLN A 6 -10.58 -1.16 11.86
N ILE A 7 -10.77 -0.99 13.18
CA ILE A 7 -9.80 -0.31 14.06
C ILE A 7 -8.47 -1.04 14.05
N LEU A 8 -8.50 -2.36 14.16
CA LEU A 8 -7.30 -3.20 14.16
C LEU A 8 -6.53 -3.04 12.85
N SER A 9 -7.22 -3.09 11.72
CA SER A 9 -6.62 -2.83 10.40
C SER A 9 -5.97 -1.45 10.35
N GLY A 10 -6.71 -0.41 10.74
CA GLY A 10 -6.20 0.96 10.76
C GLY A 10 -4.92 1.10 11.57
N ALA A 11 -4.89 0.53 12.77
CA ALA A 11 -3.74 0.58 13.67
C ALA A 11 -2.52 -0.17 13.09
N PHE A 12 -2.72 -1.38 12.56
CA PHE A 12 -1.61 -2.17 12.01
C PHE A 12 -1.02 -1.55 10.74
N TRP A 13 -1.84 -0.89 9.91
CA TRP A 13 -1.33 -0.14 8.76
C TRP A 13 -0.54 1.09 9.19
N ILE A 14 -0.98 1.84 10.22
CA ILE A 14 -0.19 2.95 10.79
C ILE A 14 1.18 2.45 11.28
N ILE A 15 1.21 1.33 12.03
CA ILE A 15 2.47 0.72 12.49
C ILE A 15 3.34 0.34 11.29
N THR A 16 2.75 -0.25 10.24
CA THR A 16 3.46 -0.63 9.01
C THR A 16 4.15 0.57 8.37
N TYR A 17 3.45 1.70 8.22
CA TYR A 17 4.01 2.92 7.62
C TYR A 17 5.13 3.51 8.47
N ILE A 18 4.95 3.56 9.79
CA ILE A 18 5.99 4.01 10.72
C ILE A 18 7.25 3.13 10.59
N LEU A 19 7.08 1.82 10.50
CA LEU A 19 8.19 0.89 10.32
C LEU A 19 8.86 1.04 8.94
N ILE A 20 8.10 1.28 7.88
CA ILE A 20 8.64 1.58 6.53
C ILE A 20 9.47 2.86 6.59
N ILE A 21 8.95 3.93 7.20
CA ILE A 21 9.68 5.21 7.37
C ILE A 21 10.97 4.98 8.15
N TYR A 22 10.87 4.36 9.32
CA TYR A 22 12.05 4.08 10.17
C TYR A 22 13.11 3.27 9.41
N LYS A 23 12.69 2.20 8.73
CA LYS A 23 13.59 1.31 8.01
C LYS A 23 14.22 2.02 6.80
N SER A 24 13.44 2.85 6.09
CA SER A 24 13.92 3.65 4.98
C SER A 24 15.01 4.64 5.40
N LEU A 25 14.80 5.33 6.52
CA LEU A 25 15.76 6.30 7.06
C LEU A 25 17.01 5.62 7.59
N LYS A 26 16.86 4.51 8.33
CA LYS A 26 17.96 3.73 8.90
C LYS A 26 18.87 3.15 7.82
N ASP A 27 18.27 2.52 6.81
CA ASP A 27 18.99 1.84 5.73
C ASP A 27 19.38 2.80 4.59
N LYS A 28 18.95 4.07 4.65
CA LYS A 28 19.17 5.11 3.64
C LYS A 28 18.74 4.66 2.24
N THR A 29 17.56 4.03 2.17
CA THR A 29 16.91 3.54 0.94
C THR A 29 15.41 3.81 1.01
N TYR A 30 14.66 3.56 -0.07
CA TYR A 30 13.20 3.60 0.00
C TYR A 30 12.63 2.24 0.43
N GLY A 31 11.61 2.24 1.28
CA GLY A 31 11.02 1.01 1.85
C GLY A 31 9.76 0.53 1.15
N MET A 32 9.19 1.31 0.23
CA MET A 32 7.96 1.00 -0.50
C MET A 32 8.19 1.17 -2.01
N PRO A 33 7.72 0.22 -2.86
CA PRO A 33 7.83 0.34 -4.32
C PRO A 33 7.10 1.59 -4.83
N LEU A 34 7.69 2.32 -5.78
CA LEU A 34 7.15 3.60 -6.26
C LEU A 34 5.69 3.51 -6.74
N PHE A 35 5.37 2.50 -7.56
CA PHE A 35 4.00 2.35 -8.07
C PHE A 35 2.99 2.03 -6.96
N ALA A 36 3.37 1.19 -5.98
CA ALA A 36 2.54 0.92 -4.81
C ALA A 36 2.30 2.19 -3.99
N LEU A 37 3.36 2.96 -3.72
CA LEU A 37 3.29 4.23 -3.02
C LEU A 37 2.41 5.25 -3.76
N SER A 38 2.53 5.34 -5.08
CA SER A 38 1.77 6.31 -5.88
C SER A 38 0.28 5.98 -5.90
N LEU A 39 -0.08 4.70 -6.03
CA LEU A 39 -1.48 4.26 -5.97
C LEU A 39 -2.06 4.46 -4.57
N ASN A 40 -1.30 4.13 -3.54
CA ASN A 40 -1.73 4.24 -2.15
C ASN A 40 -1.96 5.70 -1.75
N LEU A 41 -0.99 6.57 -2.02
CA LEU A 41 -1.10 8.01 -1.78
C LEU A 41 -2.28 8.62 -2.54
N ALA A 42 -2.52 8.19 -3.79
CA ALA A 42 -3.63 8.64 -4.60
C ALA A 42 -4.98 8.18 -4.03
N TRP A 43 -5.07 6.96 -3.52
CA TRP A 43 -6.25 6.44 -2.87
C TRP A 43 -6.56 7.22 -1.59
N GLU A 44 -5.56 7.42 -0.75
CA GLU A 44 -5.69 8.16 0.50
C GLU A 44 -6.09 9.61 0.25
N PHE A 45 -5.49 10.26 -0.75
CA PHE A 45 -5.90 11.60 -1.17
C PHE A 45 -7.35 11.63 -1.65
N THR A 46 -7.71 10.73 -2.55
CA THR A 46 -9.05 10.71 -3.18
C THR A 46 -10.14 10.47 -2.13
N PHE A 47 -9.96 9.46 -1.26
CA PHE A 47 -10.97 9.09 -0.28
C PHE A 47 -10.88 9.86 1.06
N SER A 48 -9.88 10.74 1.20
CA SER A 48 -9.88 11.71 2.31
C SER A 48 -10.45 13.06 1.92
N PHE A 49 -10.25 13.52 0.67
CA PHE A 49 -10.54 14.89 0.28
C PHE A 49 -11.61 15.02 -0.82
N ILE A 50 -11.68 14.08 -1.76
CA ILE A 50 -12.63 14.14 -2.89
C ILE A 50 -13.92 13.38 -2.56
N TYR A 51 -13.80 12.16 -2.07
CA TYR A 51 -14.89 11.27 -1.71
C TYR A 51 -14.77 10.77 -0.25
N PRO A 52 -14.78 11.68 0.74
CA PRO A 52 -14.64 11.26 2.13
C PRO A 52 -15.82 10.36 2.55
N PRO A 53 -15.60 9.32 3.39
CA PRO A 53 -16.66 8.46 3.85
C PRO A 53 -17.68 9.23 4.70
N ASP A 54 -18.95 9.17 4.32
CA ASP A 54 -20.04 9.86 5.01
C ASP A 54 -20.30 9.24 6.40
N GLY A 55 -20.45 10.12 7.41
CA GLY A 55 -20.79 9.71 8.77
C GLY A 55 -19.71 8.92 9.53
N LEU A 56 -18.61 8.56 8.89
CA LEU A 56 -17.52 7.75 9.46
C LEU A 56 -16.31 8.60 9.82
N VAL A 57 -16.45 9.50 10.80
CA VAL A 57 -15.36 10.40 11.25
C VAL A 57 -14.06 9.63 11.55
N PHE A 58 -14.17 8.46 12.16
CA PHE A 58 -13.02 7.62 12.49
C PHE A 58 -12.25 7.15 11.23
N ALA A 59 -12.97 6.67 10.20
CA ALA A 59 -12.34 6.25 8.94
C ALA A 59 -11.61 7.42 8.27
N LYS A 60 -12.22 8.61 8.25
CA LYS A 60 -11.60 9.82 7.71
C LYS A 60 -10.30 10.19 8.44
N ILE A 61 -10.27 10.10 9.77
CA ILE A 61 -9.07 10.35 10.56
C ILE A 61 -7.96 9.34 10.20
N ILE A 62 -8.30 8.07 10.05
CA ILE A 62 -7.34 7.03 9.65
C ILE A 62 -6.79 7.31 8.25
N PHE A 63 -7.63 7.58 7.25
CA PHE A 63 -7.20 7.87 5.88
C PHE A 63 -6.29 9.09 5.81
N LEU A 64 -6.65 10.16 6.53
CA LEU A 64 -5.78 11.34 6.64
C LEU A 64 -4.44 11.01 7.31
N THR A 65 -4.44 10.18 8.35
CA THR A 65 -3.20 9.76 9.03
C THR A 65 -2.31 8.98 8.07
N TRP A 66 -2.87 8.03 7.31
CA TRP A 66 -2.15 7.27 6.30
C TRP A 66 -1.57 8.19 5.22
N PHE A 67 -2.37 9.14 4.70
CA PHE A 67 -1.93 10.12 3.71
C PHE A 67 -0.68 10.90 4.17
N PHE A 68 -0.69 11.42 5.40
CA PHE A 68 0.49 12.14 5.91
C PHE A 68 1.70 11.23 6.12
N LEU A 69 1.50 9.98 6.52
CA LEU A 69 2.59 9.01 6.64
C LEU A 69 3.16 8.64 5.25
N ASP A 70 2.32 8.49 4.24
CA ASP A 70 2.75 8.24 2.87
C ASP A 70 3.51 9.41 2.26
N LEU A 71 3.18 10.65 2.60
CA LEU A 71 4.00 11.81 2.22
C LEU A 71 5.42 11.72 2.79
N ILE A 72 5.58 11.19 4.01
CA ILE A 72 6.91 10.96 4.60
C ILE A 72 7.62 9.80 3.89
N ILE A 73 6.90 8.74 3.52
CA ILE A 73 7.47 7.64 2.72
C ILE A 73 7.91 8.16 1.35
N LEU A 74 7.10 9.01 0.70
CA LEU A 74 7.45 9.67 -0.56
C LEU A 74 8.71 10.55 -0.43
N TYR A 75 8.83 11.29 0.68
CA TYR A 75 10.07 12.02 0.97
C TYR A 75 11.29 11.09 1.01
N THR A 76 11.18 9.90 1.63
CA THR A 76 12.29 8.93 1.65
C THR A 76 12.63 8.44 0.25
N PHE A 77 11.64 8.28 -0.64
CA PHE A 77 11.86 7.93 -2.04
C PHE A 77 12.62 9.04 -2.78
N PHE A 78 12.21 10.30 -2.67
CA PHE A 78 12.95 11.42 -3.28
C PHE A 78 14.37 11.52 -2.73
N LYS A 79 14.58 11.26 -1.45
CA LYS A 79 15.89 11.36 -0.81
C LYS A 79 16.84 10.24 -1.21
N TYR A 80 16.36 9.02 -1.31
CA TYR A 80 17.18 7.83 -1.45
C TYR A 80 16.96 7.03 -2.73
N GLY A 81 15.83 7.19 -3.42
CA GLY A 81 15.43 6.36 -4.56
C GLY A 81 16.44 6.34 -5.69
N TYR A 82 17.03 7.51 -6.02
CA TYR A 82 18.03 7.59 -7.09
C TYR A 82 19.29 6.75 -6.81
N LYS A 83 19.63 6.48 -5.55
CA LYS A 83 20.79 5.63 -5.22
C LYS A 83 20.63 4.20 -5.75
N ASN A 84 19.41 3.73 -5.87
CA ASN A 84 19.07 2.37 -6.30
C ASN A 84 18.85 2.24 -7.80
N VAL A 85 18.96 3.35 -8.59
CA VAL A 85 18.88 3.31 -10.04
C VAL A 85 20.12 2.63 -10.59
N LYS A 86 19.94 1.52 -11.33
CA LYS A 86 21.05 0.74 -11.91
C LYS A 86 21.70 1.46 -13.09
N CYS A 87 20.90 2.10 -13.95
CA CYS A 87 21.37 2.77 -15.19
C CYS A 87 21.41 4.30 -15.02
N LYS A 88 22.31 4.80 -14.16
CA LYS A 88 22.45 6.24 -13.88
C LYS A 88 22.98 7.07 -15.05
N ASN A 89 23.61 6.44 -16.02
CA ASN A 89 24.01 7.04 -17.29
C ASN A 89 22.83 7.33 -18.24
N ILE A 90 21.71 6.64 -18.05
CA ILE A 90 20.50 6.81 -18.87
C ILE A 90 19.46 7.66 -18.12
N ILE A 91 19.26 7.40 -16.82
CA ILE A 91 18.23 8.05 -16.00
C ILE A 91 18.91 9.04 -15.06
N SER A 92 18.68 10.34 -15.28
CA SER A 92 19.13 11.38 -14.37
C SER A 92 18.25 11.45 -13.12
N LYS A 93 18.76 12.05 -12.04
CA LYS A 93 17.99 12.31 -10.82
C LYS A 93 16.75 13.16 -11.10
N LYS A 94 16.90 14.18 -11.98
CA LYS A 94 15.80 15.05 -12.39
C LYS A 94 14.71 14.27 -13.15
N SER A 95 15.12 13.39 -14.06
CA SER A 95 14.19 12.54 -14.81
C SER A 95 13.39 11.61 -13.90
N LEU A 96 14.06 11.00 -12.90
CA LEU A 96 13.38 10.17 -11.91
C LEU A 96 12.33 10.97 -11.12
N TYR A 97 12.62 12.20 -10.72
CA TYR A 97 11.70 13.05 -9.98
C TYR A 97 10.49 13.44 -10.82
N ILE A 98 10.70 13.87 -12.07
CA ILE A 98 9.64 14.19 -13.03
C ILE A 98 8.74 12.96 -13.23
N PHE A 99 9.34 11.81 -13.49
CA PHE A 99 8.62 10.54 -13.64
C PHE A 99 7.77 10.21 -12.41
N THR A 100 8.33 10.38 -11.21
CA THR A 100 7.59 10.15 -9.95
C THR A 100 6.37 11.06 -9.83
N ILE A 101 6.52 12.35 -10.14
CA ILE A 101 5.41 13.32 -10.10
C ILE A 101 4.33 12.94 -11.12
N ILE A 102 4.72 12.58 -12.33
CA ILE A 102 3.78 12.17 -13.39
C ILE A 102 2.98 10.95 -12.96
N ILE A 103 3.65 9.92 -12.39
CA ILE A 103 2.95 8.72 -11.92
C ILE A 103 1.96 9.06 -10.80
N ILE A 104 2.32 9.90 -9.85
CA ILE A 104 1.42 10.33 -8.77
C ILE A 104 0.20 11.04 -9.35
N ILE A 105 0.39 11.97 -10.28
CA ILE A 105 -0.73 12.69 -10.94
C ILE A 105 -1.65 11.70 -11.66
N PHE A 106 -1.09 10.78 -12.44
CA PHE A 106 -1.89 9.77 -13.15
C PHE A 106 -2.61 8.84 -12.17
N SER A 107 -1.97 8.46 -11.06
CA SER A 107 -2.62 7.65 -10.03
C SER A 107 -3.79 8.39 -9.37
N ILE A 108 -3.67 9.70 -9.10
CA ILE A 108 -4.76 10.51 -8.53
C ILE A 108 -5.93 10.58 -9.52
N VAL A 109 -5.66 10.90 -10.79
CA VAL A 109 -6.71 10.95 -11.83
C VAL A 109 -7.38 9.59 -11.96
N PHE A 110 -6.59 8.51 -12.00
CA PHE A 110 -7.13 7.14 -12.06
C PHE A 110 -8.03 6.83 -10.86
N MET A 111 -7.62 7.17 -9.63
CA MET A 111 -8.40 6.89 -8.42
C MET A 111 -9.73 7.67 -8.38
N ILE A 112 -9.73 8.91 -8.86
CA ILE A 112 -10.96 9.73 -8.94
C ILE A 112 -11.95 9.08 -9.94
N LEU A 113 -11.48 8.71 -11.13
CA LEU A 113 -12.29 8.07 -12.14
C LEU A 113 -12.77 6.69 -11.67
N ALA A 114 -11.87 5.87 -11.12
CA ALA A 114 -12.19 4.55 -10.62
C ALA A 114 -13.20 4.59 -9.45
N GLY A 115 -13.10 5.58 -8.56
CA GLY A 115 -14.05 5.77 -7.47
C GLY A 115 -15.48 5.96 -8.00
N ASN A 116 -15.63 6.80 -9.03
CA ASN A 116 -16.92 7.03 -9.68
C ASN A 116 -17.41 5.79 -10.43
N ASP A 117 -16.59 5.21 -11.29
CA ASP A 117 -17.01 4.12 -12.18
C ASP A 117 -17.30 2.83 -11.39
N PHE A 118 -16.49 2.51 -10.40
CA PHE A 118 -16.71 1.31 -9.58
C PHE A 118 -17.82 1.47 -8.53
N SER A 119 -18.21 2.69 -8.17
CA SER A 119 -19.36 2.88 -7.27
C SER A 119 -20.64 2.24 -7.83
N VAL A 120 -20.79 2.21 -9.14
CA VAL A 120 -21.95 1.58 -9.83
C VAL A 120 -22.09 0.10 -9.46
N LEU A 121 -20.98 -0.61 -9.17
CA LEU A 121 -21.01 -2.02 -8.75
C LEU A 121 -21.61 -2.20 -7.35
N PHE A 122 -21.70 -1.13 -6.57
CA PHE A 122 -22.14 -1.08 -5.19
C PHE A 122 -23.33 -0.11 -5.00
N GLU A 123 -24.28 -0.10 -5.94
CA GLU A 123 -25.49 0.73 -5.86
C GLU A 123 -25.18 2.24 -5.67
N ASN A 124 -24.08 2.71 -6.25
CA ASN A 124 -23.49 4.04 -6.12
C ASN A 124 -22.93 4.37 -4.72
N ASP A 125 -22.68 3.35 -3.90
CA ASP A 125 -21.95 3.53 -2.63
C ASP A 125 -20.44 3.67 -2.88
N ILE A 126 -19.98 4.92 -2.81
CA ILE A 126 -18.57 5.26 -3.03
C ILE A 126 -17.64 4.73 -1.92
N THR A 127 -18.17 4.53 -0.70
CA THR A 127 -17.39 3.99 0.42
C THR A 127 -17.07 2.51 0.17
N GLN A 128 -18.03 1.74 -0.34
CA GLN A 128 -17.80 0.35 -0.71
C GLN A 128 -16.90 0.22 -1.93
N ALA A 129 -17.05 1.10 -2.92
CA ALA A 129 -16.15 1.19 -4.07
C ALA A 129 -14.71 1.48 -3.62
N SER A 130 -14.51 2.36 -2.63
CA SER A 130 -13.19 2.65 -2.08
C SER A 130 -12.51 1.40 -1.50
N GLY A 131 -13.26 0.56 -0.79
CA GLY A 131 -12.77 -0.71 -0.26
C GLY A 131 -12.39 -1.71 -1.35
N PHE A 132 -13.19 -1.82 -2.41
CA PHE A 132 -12.89 -2.66 -3.57
C PHE A 132 -11.62 -2.20 -4.30
N ILE A 133 -11.48 -0.89 -4.53
CA ILE A 133 -10.28 -0.29 -5.13
C ILE A 133 -9.06 -0.51 -4.23
N ALA A 134 -9.22 -0.40 -2.90
CA ALA A 134 -8.16 -0.68 -1.94
C ALA A 134 -7.66 -2.13 -2.06
N ASN A 135 -8.54 -3.10 -2.29
CA ASN A 135 -8.14 -4.48 -2.50
C ASN A 135 -7.36 -4.68 -3.80
N ILE A 136 -7.77 -4.04 -4.90
CA ILE A 136 -7.02 -4.07 -6.17
C ILE A 136 -5.61 -3.49 -5.98
N GLN A 137 -5.50 -2.30 -5.39
CA GLN A 137 -4.18 -1.68 -5.17
C GLN A 137 -3.34 -2.46 -4.17
N ASN A 138 -3.93 -3.08 -3.14
CA ASN A 138 -3.19 -3.87 -2.17
C ASN A 138 -2.64 -5.16 -2.79
N LEU A 139 -3.37 -5.80 -3.73
CA LEU A 139 -2.83 -6.91 -4.52
C LEU A 139 -1.59 -6.47 -5.30
N ILE A 140 -1.68 -5.33 -6.01
CA ILE A 140 -0.53 -4.77 -6.74
C ILE A 140 0.63 -4.49 -5.78
N MET A 141 0.34 -3.90 -4.62
CA MET A 141 1.33 -3.60 -3.59
C MET A 141 2.02 -4.88 -3.09
N SER A 142 1.27 -5.94 -2.77
CA SER A 142 1.79 -7.21 -2.26
C SER A 142 2.73 -7.88 -3.27
N ILE A 143 2.34 -7.91 -4.56
CA ILE A 143 3.21 -8.39 -5.65
C ILE A 143 4.48 -7.54 -5.76
N LEU A 144 4.36 -6.21 -5.69
CA LEU A 144 5.49 -5.30 -5.83
C LEU A 144 6.46 -5.36 -4.65
N PHE A 145 6.00 -5.64 -3.43
CA PHE A 145 6.89 -5.89 -2.29
C PHE A 145 7.73 -7.15 -2.48
N VAL A 146 7.13 -8.24 -2.95
CA VAL A 146 7.85 -9.47 -3.32
C VAL A 146 8.86 -9.17 -4.43
N SER A 147 8.42 -8.49 -5.50
CA SER A 147 9.29 -8.10 -6.62
C SER A 147 10.47 -7.23 -6.16
N MET A 148 10.22 -6.25 -5.29
CA MET A 148 11.27 -5.39 -4.75
C MET A 148 12.32 -6.18 -3.96
N LEU A 149 11.89 -7.14 -3.14
CA LEU A 149 12.79 -8.01 -2.37
C LEU A 149 13.67 -8.85 -3.30
N LEU A 150 13.05 -9.52 -4.29
CA LEU A 150 13.77 -10.37 -5.24
C LEU A 150 14.76 -9.56 -6.09
N ASN A 151 14.35 -8.39 -6.60
CA ASN A 151 15.21 -7.52 -7.41
C ASN A 151 16.37 -6.90 -6.63
N ARG A 152 16.22 -6.68 -5.32
CA ARG A 152 17.29 -6.18 -4.46
C ARG A 152 18.24 -7.26 -3.99
N GLY A 153 17.77 -8.49 -3.84
CA GLY A 153 18.54 -9.59 -3.27
C GLY A 153 18.91 -9.41 -1.80
N ASN A 154 18.29 -8.43 -1.11
CA ASN A 154 18.53 -8.14 0.30
C ASN A 154 17.33 -7.45 0.95
N THR A 155 17.35 -7.31 2.28
CA THR A 155 16.25 -6.76 3.09
C THR A 155 16.38 -5.25 3.39
N LEU A 156 17.24 -4.52 2.69
CA LEU A 156 17.36 -3.07 2.90
C LEU A 156 16.04 -2.35 2.60
N GLY A 157 15.62 -1.51 3.54
CA GLY A 157 14.32 -0.82 3.49
C GLY A 157 13.11 -1.71 3.83
N GLN A 158 13.32 -3.00 4.10
CA GLN A 158 12.30 -3.99 4.39
C GLN A 158 12.62 -4.74 5.68
N SER A 159 11.61 -5.33 6.33
CA SER A 159 11.81 -6.17 7.52
C SER A 159 10.65 -7.14 7.71
N ILE A 160 10.90 -8.19 8.46
CA ILE A 160 9.85 -9.16 8.80
C ILE A 160 8.70 -8.51 9.59
N ALA A 161 8.99 -7.51 10.42
CA ALA A 161 7.97 -6.77 11.14
C ALA A 161 7.04 -6.01 10.17
N ILE A 162 7.59 -5.30 9.15
CA ILE A 162 6.79 -4.65 8.11
C ILE A 162 5.87 -5.67 7.43
N ALA A 163 6.41 -6.83 7.04
CA ALA A 163 5.64 -7.86 6.35
C ALA A 163 4.49 -8.42 7.22
N ILE A 164 4.75 -8.70 8.49
CA ILE A 164 3.75 -9.24 9.43
C ILE A 164 2.67 -8.20 9.73
N PHE A 165 3.03 -6.95 10.07
CA PHE A 165 2.05 -5.93 10.42
C PHE A 165 1.20 -5.52 9.21
N LYS A 166 1.79 -5.43 8.01
CA LYS A 166 1.03 -5.26 6.77
C LYS A 166 0.01 -6.37 6.60
N TRP A 167 0.44 -7.63 6.72
CA TRP A 167 -0.42 -8.80 6.59
C TRP A 167 -1.57 -8.79 7.60
N ILE A 168 -1.31 -8.55 8.89
CA ILE A 168 -2.35 -8.51 9.92
C ILE A 168 -3.35 -7.37 9.64
N GLY A 169 -2.87 -6.18 9.26
CA GLY A 169 -3.71 -5.05 8.89
C GLY A 169 -4.66 -5.37 7.75
N THR A 170 -4.17 -6.03 6.72
CA THR A 170 -4.96 -6.48 5.57
C THR A 170 -5.93 -7.59 5.97
N LEU A 171 -5.45 -8.65 6.64
CA LEU A 171 -6.26 -9.78 7.06
C LEU A 171 -7.44 -9.36 7.94
N SER A 172 -7.28 -8.32 8.76
CA SER A 172 -8.34 -7.81 9.63
C SER A 172 -9.58 -7.35 8.87
N VAL A 173 -9.41 -6.67 7.72
CA VAL A 173 -10.52 -6.26 6.85
C VAL A 173 -10.99 -7.42 5.96
N ASP A 174 -10.08 -8.24 5.48
CA ASP A 174 -10.41 -9.36 4.61
C ASP A 174 -11.33 -10.40 5.30
N ILE A 175 -11.16 -10.60 6.61
CA ILE A 175 -12.07 -11.44 7.40
C ILE A 175 -13.51 -10.94 7.29
N LEU A 176 -13.75 -9.63 7.29
CA LEU A 176 -15.11 -9.07 7.18
C LEU A 176 -15.76 -9.43 5.85
N LYS A 177 -14.98 -9.41 4.76
CA LYS A 177 -15.44 -9.79 3.42
C LYS A 177 -15.73 -11.30 3.33
N PHE A 178 -14.83 -12.14 3.82
CA PHE A 178 -15.02 -13.60 3.81
C PHE A 178 -16.16 -14.08 4.70
N THR A 179 -16.43 -13.38 5.80
CA THR A 179 -17.54 -13.68 6.69
C THR A 179 -18.86 -13.02 6.28
N ASN A 180 -18.91 -12.39 5.11
CA ASN A 180 -20.05 -11.61 4.60
C ASN A 180 -20.54 -10.50 5.56
N MET A 181 -19.64 -10.01 6.40
CA MET A 181 -19.93 -8.86 7.27
C MET A 181 -19.89 -7.52 6.49
N LEU A 182 -19.20 -7.50 5.34
CA LEU A 182 -19.20 -6.39 4.38
C LEU A 182 -19.62 -6.91 3.00
N PRO A 183 -20.34 -6.10 2.22
CA PRO A 183 -20.69 -6.44 0.84
C PRO A 183 -19.45 -6.72 0.02
N SER A 184 -19.47 -7.80 -0.77
CA SER A 184 -18.37 -8.20 -1.64
C SER A 184 -18.88 -8.86 -2.91
N ILE A 185 -18.10 -8.75 -3.97
CA ILE A 185 -18.33 -9.48 -5.22
C ILE A 185 -17.35 -10.65 -5.33
N THR A 186 -17.71 -11.68 -6.09
CA THR A 186 -16.88 -12.90 -6.23
C THR A 186 -15.45 -12.59 -6.66
N THR A 187 -15.25 -11.65 -7.58
CA THR A 187 -13.93 -11.21 -8.02
C THR A 187 -13.12 -10.60 -6.89
N GLU A 188 -13.75 -9.83 -5.99
CA GLU A 188 -13.08 -9.25 -4.82
C GLU A 188 -12.58 -10.34 -3.88
N LEU A 189 -13.38 -11.37 -3.60
CA LEU A 189 -12.95 -12.51 -2.77
C LEU A 189 -11.75 -13.25 -3.38
N PHE A 190 -11.70 -13.38 -4.69
CA PHE A 190 -10.53 -13.94 -5.37
C PHE A 190 -9.29 -13.04 -5.25
N ILE A 191 -9.46 -11.73 -5.41
CA ILE A 191 -8.37 -10.75 -5.21
C ILE A 191 -7.83 -10.85 -3.78
N ILE A 192 -8.70 -10.92 -2.78
CA ILE A 192 -8.31 -11.09 -1.37
C ILE A 192 -7.51 -12.37 -1.17
N ALA A 193 -7.92 -13.49 -1.74
CA ALA A 193 -7.17 -14.74 -1.65
C ALA A 193 -5.75 -14.60 -2.24
N LEU A 194 -5.60 -13.89 -3.35
CA LEU A 194 -4.30 -13.59 -3.95
C LEU A 194 -3.45 -12.66 -3.05
N ILE A 195 -4.06 -11.64 -2.44
CA ILE A 195 -3.35 -10.76 -1.49
C ILE A 195 -2.78 -11.60 -0.34
N GLN A 196 -3.59 -12.47 0.28
CA GLN A 196 -3.15 -13.34 1.36
C GLN A 196 -1.98 -14.24 0.93
N PHE A 197 -2.06 -14.81 -0.27
CA PHE A 197 -0.97 -15.61 -0.83
C PHE A 197 0.33 -14.82 -0.96
N PHE A 198 0.29 -13.63 -1.57
CA PHE A 198 1.50 -12.82 -1.78
C PHE A 198 2.05 -12.25 -0.47
N ASP A 199 1.21 -11.90 0.49
CA ASP A 199 1.66 -11.40 1.79
C ASP A 199 2.34 -12.50 2.61
N ILE A 200 1.80 -13.72 2.62
CA ILE A 200 2.44 -14.88 3.27
C ILE A 200 3.75 -15.23 2.55
N LEU A 201 3.76 -15.21 1.21
CA LEU A 201 4.97 -15.42 0.43
C LEU A 201 6.03 -14.37 0.76
N TYR A 202 5.64 -13.10 0.90
CA TYR A 202 6.56 -12.02 1.27
C TYR A 202 7.15 -12.23 2.67
N ILE A 203 6.35 -12.62 3.68
CA ILE A 203 6.82 -12.96 5.02
C ILE A 203 7.86 -14.10 4.96
N TYR A 204 7.55 -15.17 4.23
CA TYR A 204 8.44 -16.31 4.06
C TYR A 204 9.78 -15.93 3.40
N LEU A 205 9.72 -15.17 2.31
CA LEU A 205 10.91 -14.73 1.60
C LEU A 205 11.76 -13.79 2.46
N ILE A 206 11.18 -12.80 3.12
CA ILE A 206 11.91 -11.91 4.05
C ILE A 206 12.61 -12.71 5.16
N TYR A 207 11.94 -13.72 5.71
CA TYR A 207 12.54 -14.58 6.73
C TYR A 207 13.78 -15.33 6.20
N ILE A 208 13.69 -15.90 5.00
CA ILE A 208 14.83 -16.59 4.36
C ILE A 208 15.98 -15.59 4.12
N TYR A 209 15.69 -14.43 3.50
CA TYR A 209 16.71 -13.43 3.20
C TYR A 209 17.34 -12.83 4.45
N SER A 210 16.62 -12.74 5.57
CA SER A 210 17.15 -12.25 6.83
C SER A 210 18.11 -13.23 7.50
N LYS A 211 17.89 -14.54 7.30
CA LYS A 211 18.76 -15.62 7.85
C LYS A 211 19.98 -15.91 6.99
N ARG A 212 19.86 -15.79 5.68
CA ARG A 212 20.98 -15.97 4.77
C ARG A 212 21.70 -14.63 4.67
N LYS A 213 22.85 -14.49 5.35
CA LYS A 213 23.84 -13.49 4.92
C LYS A 213 24.22 -13.91 3.49
N CYS A 214 23.71 -13.20 2.49
CA CYS A 214 24.22 -13.38 1.13
C CYS A 214 25.73 -13.09 1.20
N VAL A 215 26.50 -14.11 0.93
CA VAL A 215 27.96 -14.02 0.74
C VAL A 215 28.25 -13.19 -0.49
#